data_d476d4a1e8d4aaeb1b7fcf56dc6c595b
#
_entry.id   d476d4a1e8d4aaeb1b7fcf56dc6c595b
#
_cell.length_a   1.000
_cell.length_b   1.000
_cell.length_c   1.000
_cell.angle_alpha   90.00
_cell.angle_beta   90.00
_cell.angle_gamma   90.00
#
_symmetry.space_group_name_H-M   'P 1'
#
loop_
_entity.id
_entity.type
_entity.pdbx_description
1 polymer ?
#
loop_
_entity_poly.entity_id
_entity_poly.type
_entity_poly.pdbx_seq_one_letter_code
_entity_poly.pdbx_strand_id
1 'polypeptide(L)'
;MIRIRVLDGYNVIGGNKILVEGEEGCILLDFGINFASWNNYFEEFISPRAGLIVKDLLKLKLLPRIDIYRSDLTGSLDLPKLSKEIIFAFLSHAHMDHMGLVGLLREDIPILSTTETLALIVALSEINSEEKSRLMVDSRFPGSYPVREDVLIKPNQKGNKNPIKRRLIYFGDNGVSSLPLSIEDIENYFEEMNVENSFQAGLVEAKVLPVYHSVIGSASLYFTLSGIRILYTGDFRDSPLPEEEKILLDIGENRLKLANSTREMINSTKGKVDVLIVEGTRTKESHSIITEAMLYNNIYEEVKKHRSKLIIADFPFRHLERFHTFLKVAEETDRQFVVLPKDYIILNTLAEINSDWDFRRYLGHIRVYHQGKGSWKGWENSLLQGKIFNNPPIKEILIKPSEIEKSPGSYILNIGYYELPNLLDFSYETLRGAIYIHSNSEAYTEDQNIDFLRLLRWLRYFNIEPKGVREKNGSLEFDRIYHASGHISPEGLEALIEEINPDIIVPVHTEFPDWFLKRWDKKVRLNSDIILY
;
A
#
# COMPACT_ATOMS: atom_id res chain seq x y z
N MET A 1 23.45 13.72 -20.10
CA MET A 1 22.16 14.46 -20.02
C MET A 1 21.13 13.59 -19.30
N ILE A 2 20.43 14.10 -18.29
CA ILE A 2 19.29 13.44 -17.62
C ILE A 2 18.02 14.22 -17.88
N ARG A 3 16.92 13.51 -18.14
CA ARG A 3 15.59 14.09 -18.22
C ARG A 3 14.68 13.40 -17.22
N ILE A 4 14.04 14.16 -16.34
CA ILE A 4 13.07 13.67 -15.36
C ILE A 4 11.69 14.14 -15.80
N ARG A 5 10.78 13.20 -16.05
CA ARG A 5 9.40 13.49 -16.39
C ARG A 5 8.48 12.99 -15.27
N VAL A 6 7.84 13.90 -14.58
CA VAL A 6 6.76 13.59 -13.65
C VAL A 6 5.48 13.40 -14.46
N LEU A 7 5.20 12.17 -14.84
CA LEU A 7 4.08 11.81 -15.73
C LEU A 7 2.74 11.91 -15.00
N ASP A 8 2.75 11.71 -13.66
CA ASP A 8 1.64 11.90 -12.74
C ASP A 8 2.19 12.03 -11.31
N GLY A 9 1.38 12.47 -10.33
CA GLY A 9 1.85 12.78 -8.97
C GLY A 9 2.42 14.22 -8.84
N TYR A 10 2.21 15.07 -9.85
CA TYR A 10 2.59 16.47 -9.84
C TYR A 10 1.43 17.35 -9.35
N ASN A 11 1.65 18.19 -8.34
CA ASN A 11 0.62 19.04 -7.69
C ASN A 11 -0.62 18.26 -7.20
N VAL A 12 -0.43 17.00 -6.82
CA VAL A 12 -1.49 16.12 -6.32
C VAL A 12 -0.88 15.08 -5.38
N ILE A 13 -1.65 14.61 -4.42
CA ILE A 13 -1.28 13.48 -3.57
C ILE A 13 -1.65 12.19 -4.29
N GLY A 14 -0.67 11.28 -4.46
CA GLY A 14 -0.84 9.98 -5.09
C GLY A 14 -0.75 9.99 -6.60
N GLY A 15 -0.83 8.79 -7.17
CA GLY A 15 -0.74 8.54 -8.61
C GLY A 15 0.66 8.60 -9.19
N ASN A 16 1.68 8.46 -8.36
CA ASN A 16 3.07 8.60 -8.77
C ASN A 16 3.43 7.76 -9.99
N LYS A 17 3.92 8.44 -11.02
CA LYS A 17 4.50 7.88 -12.24
C LYS A 17 5.62 8.82 -12.69
N ILE A 18 6.87 8.45 -12.45
CA ILE A 18 8.02 9.31 -12.74
C ILE A 18 8.97 8.55 -13.64
N LEU A 19 9.32 9.13 -14.78
CA LEU A 19 10.26 8.54 -15.74
C LEU A 19 11.56 9.33 -15.72
N VAL A 20 12.66 8.65 -15.42
CA VAL A 20 14.02 9.19 -15.47
C VAL A 20 14.72 8.60 -16.68
N GLU A 21 15.11 9.46 -17.63
CA GLU A 21 15.75 9.07 -18.89
C GLU A 21 17.21 9.50 -18.88
N GLY A 22 18.10 8.56 -19.17
CA GLY A 22 19.54 8.77 -19.29
C GLY A 22 20.14 8.14 -20.55
N GLU A 23 21.45 8.18 -20.69
CA GLU A 23 22.14 7.60 -21.84
C GLU A 23 22.09 6.06 -21.84
N GLU A 24 22.05 5.45 -20.66
CA GLU A 24 22.01 4.00 -20.45
C GLU A 24 20.62 3.40 -20.69
N GLY A 25 19.57 4.20 -20.50
CA GLY A 25 18.18 3.76 -20.58
C GLY A 25 17.24 4.62 -19.74
N CYS A 26 16.07 4.08 -19.45
CA CYS A 26 15.04 4.73 -18.65
C CYS A 26 14.77 3.94 -17.36
N ILE A 27 14.47 4.64 -16.27
CA ILE A 27 13.97 4.06 -15.02
C ILE A 27 12.60 4.64 -14.75
N LEU A 28 11.62 3.78 -14.49
CA LEU A 28 10.28 4.17 -14.09
C LEU A 28 10.15 4.03 -12.56
N LEU A 29 9.71 5.09 -11.89
CA LEU A 29 9.52 5.13 -10.45
C LEU A 29 8.03 5.19 -10.16
N ASP A 30 7.51 4.15 -9.56
CA ASP A 30 6.11 3.86 -9.29
C ASP A 30 5.19 3.90 -10.53
N PHE A 31 4.01 3.30 -10.42
CA PHE A 31 2.98 3.33 -11.45
C PHE A 31 1.58 3.17 -10.82
N GLY A 32 1.18 4.20 -10.10
CA GLY A 32 0.00 4.19 -9.25
C GLY A 32 -1.27 4.77 -9.87
N ILE A 33 -2.38 4.70 -9.13
CA ILE A 33 -3.65 5.32 -9.45
C ILE A 33 -3.68 6.74 -8.84
N ASN A 34 -3.94 7.74 -9.67
CA ASN A 34 -4.27 9.08 -9.18
C ASN A 34 -5.76 9.12 -8.83
N PHE A 35 -6.08 8.92 -7.55
CA PHE A 35 -7.46 8.85 -7.09
C PHE A 35 -8.22 10.17 -7.27
N ALA A 36 -7.57 11.31 -7.10
CA ALA A 36 -8.20 12.61 -7.33
C ALA A 36 -8.68 12.78 -8.78
N SER A 37 -7.89 12.31 -9.75
CA SER A 37 -8.28 12.33 -11.16
C SER A 37 -9.21 11.17 -11.54
N TRP A 38 -9.00 9.98 -10.94
CA TRP A 38 -9.80 8.79 -11.18
C TRP A 38 -11.25 8.98 -10.77
N ASN A 39 -11.51 9.50 -9.59
CA ASN A 39 -12.84 9.70 -9.02
C ASN A 39 -13.66 10.75 -9.78
N ASN A 40 -13.06 11.55 -10.66
CA ASN A 40 -13.81 12.42 -11.57
C ASN A 40 -14.59 11.64 -12.64
N TYR A 41 -14.23 10.38 -12.93
CA TYR A 41 -14.79 9.60 -14.04
C TYR A 41 -15.33 8.24 -13.63
N PHE A 42 -14.83 7.66 -12.55
CA PHE A 42 -15.14 6.31 -12.13
C PHE A 42 -15.60 6.28 -10.68
N GLU A 43 -16.52 5.37 -10.40
CA GLU A 43 -17.13 5.16 -9.09
C GLU A 43 -17.59 3.68 -8.99
N GLU A 44 -18.40 3.34 -7.99
CA GLU A 44 -18.83 1.96 -7.71
C GLU A 44 -19.43 1.23 -8.94
N PHE A 45 -20.21 1.94 -9.77
CA PHE A 45 -20.93 1.37 -10.91
C PHE A 45 -20.36 1.78 -12.27
N ILE A 46 -19.44 2.74 -12.31
CA ILE A 46 -18.79 3.21 -13.52
C ILE A 46 -17.31 2.89 -13.43
N SER A 47 -16.84 1.92 -14.21
CA SER A 47 -15.45 1.46 -14.22
C SER A 47 -14.88 1.41 -15.64
N PRO A 48 -13.57 1.44 -15.82
CA PRO A 48 -12.95 1.21 -17.12
C PRO A 48 -13.36 -0.16 -17.67
N ARG A 49 -13.52 -0.24 -18.98
CA ARG A 49 -13.84 -1.52 -19.64
C ARG A 49 -12.62 -2.43 -19.61
N ALA A 50 -12.74 -3.61 -19.01
CA ALA A 50 -11.62 -4.52 -18.72
C ALA A 50 -10.66 -4.74 -19.92
N GLY A 51 -11.18 -5.10 -21.10
CA GLY A 51 -10.35 -5.31 -22.29
C GLY A 51 -9.92 -4.04 -23.04
N LEU A 52 -10.37 -2.86 -22.62
CA LEU A 52 -10.07 -1.56 -23.22
C LEU A 52 -9.49 -0.57 -22.22
N ILE A 53 -9.09 -1.04 -21.06
CA ILE A 53 -8.66 -0.22 -19.92
C ILE A 53 -7.60 0.83 -20.32
N VAL A 54 -6.56 0.44 -21.05
CA VAL A 54 -5.51 1.36 -21.49
C VAL A 54 -6.07 2.43 -22.44
N LYS A 55 -6.93 2.05 -23.39
CA LYS A 55 -7.59 2.97 -24.32
C LYS A 55 -8.49 3.97 -23.59
N ASP A 56 -9.28 3.48 -22.63
CA ASP A 56 -10.20 4.30 -21.84
C ASP A 56 -9.43 5.31 -20.97
N LEU A 57 -8.42 4.85 -20.24
CA LEU A 57 -7.62 5.69 -19.38
C LEU A 57 -6.78 6.71 -20.16
N LEU A 58 -6.22 6.34 -21.33
CA LEU A 58 -5.52 7.27 -22.22
C LEU A 58 -6.44 8.38 -22.74
N LYS A 59 -7.69 8.04 -23.10
CA LYS A 59 -8.67 9.03 -23.56
C LYS A 59 -9.07 10.02 -22.48
N LEU A 60 -9.17 9.56 -21.25
CA LEU A 60 -9.47 10.38 -20.07
C LEU A 60 -8.23 11.09 -19.49
N LYS A 61 -7.04 10.87 -20.09
CA LYS A 61 -5.76 11.41 -19.64
C LYS A 61 -5.36 10.95 -18.23
N LEU A 62 -5.83 9.77 -17.83
CA LEU A 62 -5.46 9.10 -16.58
C LEU A 62 -4.21 8.23 -16.73
N LEU A 63 -3.72 8.05 -17.94
CA LEU A 63 -2.45 7.42 -18.28
C LEU A 63 -1.60 8.32 -19.17
N PRO A 64 -0.27 8.30 -19.04
CA PRO A 64 0.63 9.02 -19.93
C PRO A 64 0.62 8.40 -21.33
N ARG A 65 0.65 9.26 -22.37
CA ARG A 65 0.63 8.81 -23.76
C ARG A 65 2.03 8.45 -24.24
N ILE A 66 2.52 7.28 -23.83
CA ILE A 66 3.82 6.70 -24.20
C ILE A 66 3.69 5.19 -24.41
N ASP A 67 4.59 4.59 -25.19
CA ASP A 67 4.57 3.15 -25.51
C ASP A 67 5.27 2.32 -24.42
N ILE A 68 4.56 2.10 -23.29
CA ILE A 68 5.03 1.30 -22.14
C ILE A 68 4.02 0.25 -21.69
N TYR A 69 2.91 0.12 -22.40
CA TYR A 69 1.79 -0.73 -22.00
C TYR A 69 1.83 -2.09 -22.70
N ARG A 70 1.20 -3.06 -22.07
CA ARG A 70 1.00 -4.41 -22.61
C ARG A 70 0.36 -4.35 -24.00
N SER A 71 0.95 -5.08 -24.95
CA SER A 71 0.51 -5.10 -26.34
C SER A 71 -0.92 -5.60 -26.53
N ASP A 72 -1.38 -6.52 -25.65
CA ASP A 72 -2.74 -7.07 -25.67
C ASP A 72 -3.81 -6.04 -25.20
N LEU A 73 -3.39 -4.97 -24.50
CA LEU A 73 -4.27 -3.89 -24.04
C LEU A 73 -4.24 -2.64 -24.91
N THR A 74 -3.21 -2.48 -25.74
CA THR A 74 -3.05 -1.32 -26.63
C THR A 74 -3.66 -1.54 -28.01
N GLY A 75 -3.65 -2.78 -28.51
CA GLY A 75 -4.18 -3.11 -29.84
C GLY A 75 -3.52 -2.28 -30.95
N SER A 76 -4.33 -1.52 -31.71
CA SER A 76 -3.88 -0.67 -32.81
C SER A 76 -3.53 0.78 -32.37
N LEU A 77 -3.39 1.07 -31.07
CA LEU A 77 -3.02 2.41 -30.60
C LEU A 77 -1.60 2.75 -31.03
N ASP A 78 -1.47 3.89 -31.73
CA ASP A 78 -0.16 4.47 -32.03
C ASP A 78 0.27 5.35 -30.85
N LEU A 79 1.27 4.86 -30.12
CA LEU A 79 1.83 5.54 -28.95
C LEU A 79 3.27 5.96 -29.21
N PRO A 80 3.67 7.19 -28.81
CA PRO A 80 5.04 7.65 -28.93
C PRO A 80 6.01 6.71 -28.20
N LYS A 81 7.02 6.22 -28.91
CA LYS A 81 8.07 5.38 -28.32
C LYS A 81 9.02 6.22 -27.49
N LEU A 82 9.57 5.61 -26.45
CA LEU A 82 10.70 6.16 -25.72
C LEU A 82 11.95 6.10 -26.59
N SER A 83 12.87 7.03 -26.37
CA SER A 83 14.16 7.05 -27.08
C SER A 83 15.07 5.90 -26.64
N LYS A 84 14.85 5.38 -25.45
CA LYS A 84 15.59 4.29 -24.81
C LYS A 84 14.63 3.32 -24.14
N GLU A 85 15.07 2.08 -23.94
CA GLU A 85 14.30 1.05 -23.21
C GLU A 85 14.24 1.35 -21.71
N ILE A 86 13.16 0.86 -21.07
CA ILE A 86 13.06 0.87 -19.61
C ILE A 86 13.88 -0.29 -19.05
N ILE A 87 14.89 0.05 -18.24
CA ILE A 87 15.78 -0.91 -17.60
C ILE A 87 15.00 -1.70 -16.53
N PHE A 88 14.23 -0.99 -15.70
CA PHE A 88 13.29 -1.54 -14.72
C PHE A 88 12.27 -0.48 -14.28
N ALA A 89 11.17 -0.94 -13.69
CA ALA A 89 10.25 -0.12 -12.92
C ALA A 89 10.45 -0.43 -11.43
N PHE A 90 10.73 0.59 -10.62
CA PHE A 90 10.83 0.47 -9.18
C PHE A 90 9.47 0.74 -8.55
N LEU A 91 9.03 -0.13 -7.63
CA LEU A 91 7.86 0.07 -6.80
C LEU A 91 8.31 0.36 -5.37
N SER A 92 8.01 1.55 -4.89
CA SER A 92 8.40 2.00 -3.56
C SER A 92 7.67 1.24 -2.45
N HIS A 93 6.37 0.99 -2.62
CA HIS A 93 5.55 0.26 -1.64
C HIS A 93 4.19 -0.17 -2.22
N ALA A 94 3.42 -0.95 -1.43
CA ALA A 94 2.19 -1.60 -1.87
C ALA A 94 0.91 -0.77 -1.65
N HIS A 95 0.97 0.57 -1.71
CA HIS A 95 -0.22 1.41 -1.84
C HIS A 95 -0.67 1.54 -3.29
N MET A 96 -1.97 1.69 -3.48
CA MET A 96 -2.60 1.71 -4.81
C MET A 96 -2.20 2.90 -5.67
N ASP A 97 -1.93 4.02 -5.05
CA ASP A 97 -1.46 5.26 -5.69
C ASP A 97 0.03 5.21 -6.06
N HIS A 98 0.73 4.11 -5.74
CA HIS A 98 2.10 3.82 -6.16
C HIS A 98 2.20 2.58 -7.06
N MET A 99 1.36 1.56 -6.88
CA MET A 99 1.46 0.30 -7.63
C MET A 99 0.22 -0.08 -8.45
N GLY A 100 -0.91 0.62 -8.27
CA GLY A 100 -2.23 0.17 -8.71
C GLY A 100 -2.41 -0.09 -10.21
N LEU A 101 -1.53 0.45 -11.05
CA LEU A 101 -1.56 0.28 -12.50
C LEU A 101 -0.36 -0.48 -13.07
N VAL A 102 0.52 -1.01 -12.22
CA VAL A 102 1.76 -1.68 -12.66
C VAL A 102 1.51 -2.88 -13.57
N GLY A 103 0.39 -3.58 -13.39
CA GLY A 103 -0.02 -4.69 -14.27
C GLY A 103 -0.33 -4.29 -15.71
N LEU A 104 -0.51 -2.99 -15.99
CA LEU A 104 -0.71 -2.48 -17.36
C LEU A 104 0.61 -2.30 -18.12
N LEU A 105 1.75 -2.29 -17.43
CA LEU A 105 3.06 -2.15 -18.06
C LEU A 105 3.38 -3.38 -18.90
N ARG A 106 4.19 -3.19 -19.95
CA ARG A 106 4.70 -4.29 -20.79
C ARG A 106 5.37 -5.37 -19.91
N GLU A 107 5.19 -6.59 -20.30
CA GLU A 107 5.70 -7.78 -19.62
C GLU A 107 7.24 -7.86 -19.57
N ASP A 108 7.91 -7.26 -20.56
CA ASP A 108 9.38 -7.21 -20.67
C ASP A 108 10.02 -6.20 -19.71
N ILE A 109 9.24 -5.30 -19.08
CA ILE A 109 9.73 -4.35 -18.09
C ILE A 109 9.89 -5.08 -16.75
N PRO A 110 11.14 -5.27 -16.26
CA PRO A 110 11.38 -5.86 -14.94
C PRO A 110 10.82 -4.98 -13.82
N ILE A 111 10.27 -5.58 -12.78
CA ILE A 111 9.81 -4.87 -11.58
C ILE A 111 10.83 -5.07 -10.46
N LEU A 112 11.35 -3.97 -9.93
CA LEU A 112 12.23 -3.94 -8.75
C LEU A 112 11.47 -3.47 -7.53
N SER A 113 11.53 -4.22 -6.42
CA SER A 113 10.99 -3.79 -5.13
C SER A 113 11.55 -4.62 -3.97
N THR A 114 11.08 -4.37 -2.75
CA THR A 114 11.30 -5.25 -1.62
C THR A 114 10.45 -6.50 -1.73
N THR A 115 10.87 -7.60 -1.12
CA THR A 115 10.11 -8.84 -1.09
C THR A 115 8.73 -8.65 -0.44
N GLU A 116 8.67 -7.90 0.65
CA GLU A 116 7.41 -7.63 1.35
C GLU A 116 6.40 -6.88 0.47
N THR A 117 6.86 -5.88 -0.28
CA THR A 117 6.00 -5.16 -1.23
C THR A 117 5.47 -6.09 -2.31
N LEU A 118 6.32 -6.90 -2.93
CA LEU A 118 5.91 -7.86 -3.95
C LEU A 118 4.95 -8.93 -3.38
N ALA A 119 5.24 -9.44 -2.18
CA ALA A 119 4.41 -10.42 -1.49
C ALA A 119 3.02 -9.86 -1.17
N LEU A 120 2.92 -8.61 -0.71
CA LEU A 120 1.64 -7.94 -0.50
C LEU A 120 0.85 -7.80 -1.80
N ILE A 121 1.48 -7.43 -2.91
CA ILE A 121 0.81 -7.30 -4.21
C ILE A 121 0.29 -8.66 -4.67
N VAL A 122 1.06 -9.73 -4.50
CA VAL A 122 0.65 -11.09 -4.86
C VAL A 122 -0.48 -11.58 -3.95
N ALA A 123 -0.40 -11.37 -2.63
CA ALA A 123 -1.48 -11.72 -1.70
C ALA A 123 -2.79 -10.98 -2.00
N LEU A 124 -2.72 -9.70 -2.31
CA LEU A 124 -3.88 -8.92 -2.74
C LEU A 124 -4.46 -9.44 -4.06
N SER A 125 -3.60 -9.88 -4.97
CA SER A 125 -4.03 -10.50 -6.24
C SER A 125 -4.77 -11.82 -6.03
N GLU A 126 -4.42 -12.60 -4.99
CA GLU A 126 -5.13 -13.81 -4.60
C GLU A 126 -6.52 -13.51 -4.03
N ILE A 127 -6.61 -12.54 -3.12
CA ILE A 127 -7.85 -12.17 -2.44
C ILE A 127 -8.86 -11.56 -3.41
N ASN A 128 -8.37 -10.80 -4.39
CA ASN A 128 -9.19 -9.97 -5.26
C ASN A 128 -8.88 -10.26 -6.74
N SER A 129 -9.82 -10.86 -7.46
CA SER A 129 -9.62 -11.27 -8.85
C SER A 129 -9.26 -10.10 -9.79
N GLU A 130 -9.70 -8.88 -9.47
CA GLU A 130 -9.34 -7.67 -10.21
C GLU A 130 -7.89 -7.24 -9.97
N GLU A 131 -7.35 -7.54 -8.78
CA GLU A 131 -5.97 -7.28 -8.44
C GLU A 131 -4.98 -8.16 -9.21
N LYS A 132 -5.40 -9.33 -9.66
CA LYS A 132 -4.55 -10.26 -10.44
C LYS A 132 -3.97 -9.59 -11.68
N SER A 133 -4.71 -8.68 -12.32
CA SER A 133 -4.22 -7.95 -13.48
C SER A 133 -3.14 -6.91 -13.17
N ARG A 134 -2.89 -6.60 -11.89
CA ARG A 134 -2.00 -5.49 -11.51
C ARG A 134 -0.52 -5.82 -11.60
N LEU A 135 -0.14 -7.05 -11.30
CA LEU A 135 1.25 -7.48 -11.45
C LEU A 135 1.42 -8.65 -12.43
N MET A 136 0.45 -9.53 -12.52
CA MET A 136 0.55 -10.76 -13.31
C MET A 136 0.26 -10.51 -14.78
N VAL A 137 1.09 -11.10 -15.65
CA VAL A 137 0.87 -11.13 -17.10
C VAL A 137 0.31 -12.51 -17.44
N ASP A 138 -1.00 -12.60 -17.58
CA ASP A 138 -1.69 -13.84 -17.92
C ASP A 138 -2.54 -13.66 -19.18
N SER A 139 -2.32 -14.47 -20.19
CA SER A 139 -3.12 -14.47 -21.42
C SER A 139 -4.59 -14.86 -21.22
N ARG A 140 -4.94 -15.44 -20.05
CA ARG A 140 -6.32 -15.76 -19.67
C ARG A 140 -7.10 -14.56 -19.12
N PHE A 141 -6.40 -13.46 -18.80
CA PHE A 141 -7.03 -12.27 -18.26
C PHE A 141 -7.87 -11.51 -19.30
N PRO A 142 -8.88 -10.73 -18.83
CA PRO A 142 -9.78 -10.00 -19.70
C PRO A 142 -9.11 -9.03 -20.67
N GLY A 143 -7.80 -8.81 -20.54
CA GLY A 143 -7.01 -8.01 -21.45
C GLY A 143 -6.55 -8.73 -22.72
N SER A 144 -6.65 -10.04 -22.82
CA SER A 144 -6.18 -10.78 -24.01
C SER A 144 -7.19 -10.78 -25.19
N TYR A 145 -7.83 -9.67 -25.43
CA TYR A 145 -8.69 -9.51 -26.60
C TYR A 145 -7.96 -8.68 -27.66
N PRO A 146 -7.54 -9.28 -28.79
CA PRO A 146 -7.03 -8.48 -29.89
C PRO A 146 -8.12 -7.54 -30.38
N VAL A 147 -7.78 -6.27 -30.52
CA VAL A 147 -8.66 -5.28 -31.16
C VAL A 147 -8.47 -5.39 -32.67
N ARG A 148 -9.52 -5.75 -33.36
CA ARG A 148 -9.57 -5.71 -34.82
C ARG A 148 -10.61 -4.68 -35.24
N GLU A 149 -10.19 -3.65 -35.96
CA GLU A 149 -11.08 -2.58 -36.49
C GLU A 149 -11.93 -1.92 -35.38
N ASP A 150 -11.30 -1.61 -34.22
CA ASP A 150 -11.97 -1.07 -33.04
C ASP A 150 -13.00 -1.99 -32.33
N VAL A 151 -13.11 -3.23 -32.76
CA VAL A 151 -13.99 -4.23 -32.14
C VAL A 151 -13.17 -5.24 -31.32
N LEU A 152 -13.58 -5.47 -30.08
CA LEU A 152 -13.03 -6.52 -29.22
C LEU A 152 -13.39 -7.90 -29.78
N ILE A 153 -12.37 -8.68 -30.14
CA ILE A 153 -12.54 -10.08 -30.56
C ILE A 153 -12.15 -10.96 -29.39
N LYS A 154 -13.09 -11.77 -28.88
CA LYS A 154 -12.78 -12.78 -27.86
C LYS A 154 -11.71 -13.74 -28.38
N PRO A 155 -10.63 -14.01 -27.64
CA PRO A 155 -9.67 -15.01 -28.07
C PRO A 155 -10.38 -16.35 -28.19
N ASN A 156 -10.06 -17.10 -29.23
CA ASN A 156 -10.54 -18.48 -29.36
C ASN A 156 -10.10 -19.28 -28.14
N GLN A 157 -11.05 -19.82 -27.39
CA GLN A 157 -10.84 -20.59 -26.14
C GLN A 157 -9.94 -21.86 -26.30
N LYS A 158 -9.40 -22.13 -27.46
CA LYS A 158 -8.60 -23.32 -27.77
C LYS A 158 -7.08 -23.11 -27.81
N GLY A 159 -6.58 -21.95 -27.49
CA GLY A 159 -5.13 -21.73 -27.41
C GLY A 159 -4.66 -21.77 -25.96
N ASN A 160 -4.08 -22.87 -25.49
CA ASN A 160 -3.21 -22.88 -24.31
C ASN A 160 -1.99 -22.00 -24.62
N LYS A 161 -2.12 -20.71 -24.45
CA LYS A 161 -0.96 -19.83 -24.42
C LYS A 161 -0.43 -19.85 -22.99
N ASN A 162 0.78 -20.30 -22.82
CA ASN A 162 1.49 -20.15 -21.55
C ASN A 162 1.51 -18.66 -21.16
N PRO A 163 1.32 -18.33 -19.89
CA PRO A 163 1.45 -16.97 -19.43
C PRO A 163 2.86 -16.44 -19.77
N ILE A 164 2.95 -15.16 -20.12
CA ILE A 164 4.25 -14.52 -20.31
C ILE A 164 4.79 -14.19 -18.92
N LYS A 165 5.98 -14.67 -18.61
CA LYS A 165 6.61 -14.44 -17.31
C LYS A 165 7.03 -12.97 -17.19
N ARG A 166 6.73 -12.37 -16.05
CA ARG A 166 7.27 -11.07 -15.65
C ARG A 166 8.52 -11.28 -14.79
N ARG A 167 9.57 -10.54 -15.09
CA ARG A 167 10.79 -10.55 -14.28
C ARG A 167 10.58 -9.69 -13.03
N LEU A 168 10.77 -10.32 -11.86
CA LEU A 168 10.79 -9.66 -10.56
C LEU A 168 12.21 -9.62 -10.03
N ILE A 169 12.66 -8.44 -9.63
CA ILE A 169 13.94 -8.22 -8.96
C ILE A 169 13.60 -7.82 -7.53
N TYR A 170 13.99 -8.62 -6.56
CA TYR A 170 13.60 -8.38 -5.18
C TYR A 170 14.79 -8.22 -4.25
N PHE A 171 14.58 -7.39 -3.24
CA PHE A 171 15.49 -7.16 -2.13
C PHE A 171 14.85 -7.75 -0.86
N GLY A 172 15.46 -8.77 -0.28
CA GLY A 172 14.95 -9.51 0.90
C GLY A 172 15.43 -10.95 0.92
N ASP A 173 14.98 -11.71 1.92
CA ASP A 173 15.46 -13.07 2.18
C ASP A 173 14.85 -14.12 1.25
N ASN A 174 13.56 -14.03 0.97
CA ASN A 174 12.81 -15.01 0.18
C ASN A 174 12.03 -14.36 -0.96
N GLY A 175 11.88 -15.05 -2.09
CA GLY A 175 11.05 -14.63 -3.21
C GLY A 175 9.58 -14.99 -3.04
N VAL A 176 8.72 -14.39 -3.88
CA VAL A 176 7.25 -14.62 -3.83
C VAL A 176 6.84 -16.01 -4.33
N SER A 177 7.69 -16.69 -5.09
CA SER A 177 7.45 -18.09 -5.54
C SER A 177 7.42 -19.09 -4.38
N SER A 178 7.98 -18.73 -3.21
CA SER A 178 7.93 -19.55 -2.00
C SER A 178 6.59 -19.50 -1.27
N LEU A 179 5.68 -18.60 -1.65
CA LEU A 179 4.42 -18.39 -0.95
C LEU A 179 3.42 -19.54 -1.20
N PRO A 180 2.86 -20.15 -0.15
CA PRO A 180 1.84 -21.19 -0.26
C PRO A 180 0.45 -20.60 -0.56
N LEU A 181 0.29 -19.97 -1.73
CA LEU A 181 -0.96 -19.39 -2.19
C LEU A 181 -1.75 -20.39 -3.06
N SER A 182 -3.05 -20.11 -3.26
CA SER A 182 -3.90 -20.95 -4.14
C SER A 182 -3.66 -20.67 -5.62
N ILE A 183 -2.81 -19.74 -5.96
CA ILE A 183 -2.37 -19.51 -7.34
C ILE A 183 -1.53 -20.72 -7.75
N GLU A 184 -2.16 -21.63 -8.51
CA GLU A 184 -1.46 -22.77 -9.08
C GLU A 184 -0.29 -22.28 -9.95
N ASP A 185 0.91 -22.81 -9.67
CA ASP A 185 2.11 -22.56 -10.46
C ASP A 185 2.52 -21.08 -10.55
N ILE A 186 2.58 -20.37 -9.41
CA ILE A 186 3.03 -18.97 -9.37
C ILE A 186 4.36 -18.77 -10.13
N GLU A 187 5.24 -19.77 -10.13
CA GLU A 187 6.49 -19.82 -10.88
C GLU A 187 6.30 -19.68 -12.40
N ASN A 188 5.11 -19.99 -12.92
CA ASN A 188 4.79 -19.81 -14.33
C ASN A 188 4.54 -18.34 -14.70
N TYR A 189 4.32 -17.47 -13.73
CA TYR A 189 4.05 -16.05 -13.94
C TYR A 189 5.25 -15.15 -13.72
N PHE A 190 6.24 -15.60 -12.92
CA PHE A 190 7.38 -14.78 -12.54
C PHE A 190 8.71 -15.47 -12.80
N GLU A 191 9.69 -14.69 -13.21
CA GLU A 191 11.11 -15.00 -13.20
C GLU A 191 11.74 -14.13 -12.12
N GLU A 192 12.25 -14.74 -11.05
CA GLU A 192 12.74 -14.03 -9.89
C GLU A 192 14.26 -13.91 -9.87
N MET A 193 14.77 -12.77 -9.44
CA MET A 193 16.17 -12.53 -9.18
C MET A 193 16.33 -11.81 -7.83
N ASN A 194 17.02 -12.46 -6.89
CA ASN A 194 17.40 -11.81 -5.63
C ASN A 194 18.55 -10.84 -5.87
N VAL A 195 18.49 -9.69 -5.22
CA VAL A 195 19.57 -8.73 -5.15
C VAL A 195 19.85 -8.40 -3.68
N GLU A 196 21.14 -8.27 -3.36
CA GLU A 196 21.56 -7.74 -2.07
C GLU A 196 21.27 -6.22 -2.01
N ASN A 197 21.90 -5.49 -1.10
CA ASN A 197 21.68 -4.05 -0.90
C ASN A 197 21.90 -3.19 -2.15
N SER A 198 22.64 -3.70 -3.13
CA SER A 198 22.88 -3.01 -4.40
C SER A 198 22.87 -4.00 -5.55
N PHE A 199 22.40 -3.56 -6.71
CA PHE A 199 22.51 -4.34 -7.93
C PHE A 199 22.94 -3.45 -9.10
N GLN A 200 23.47 -4.09 -10.12
CA GLN A 200 23.90 -3.43 -11.33
C GLN A 200 23.09 -3.94 -12.53
N ALA A 201 22.42 -3.04 -13.21
CA ALA A 201 21.72 -3.31 -14.45
C ALA A 201 22.44 -2.57 -15.59
N GLY A 202 23.34 -3.29 -16.28
CA GLY A 202 24.24 -2.66 -17.24
C GLY A 202 25.22 -1.70 -16.55
N LEU A 203 25.14 -0.42 -16.89
CA LEU A 203 25.95 0.66 -16.29
C LEU A 203 25.24 1.37 -15.12
N VAL A 204 23.99 1.00 -14.80
CA VAL A 204 23.21 1.59 -13.70
C VAL A 204 23.50 0.84 -12.41
N GLU A 205 24.02 1.55 -11.42
CA GLU A 205 24.11 1.07 -10.03
C GLU A 205 22.89 1.58 -9.28
N ALA A 206 22.17 0.69 -8.60
CA ALA A 206 21.00 1.03 -7.80
C ALA A 206 21.03 0.36 -6.43
N LYS A 207 20.53 1.06 -5.41
CA LYS A 207 20.39 0.60 -4.02
C LYS A 207 18.97 0.81 -3.56
N VAL A 208 18.34 -0.27 -3.08
CA VAL A 208 17.04 -0.23 -2.40
C VAL A 208 17.30 0.04 -0.92
N LEU A 209 16.74 1.12 -0.39
CA LEU A 209 16.93 1.57 0.98
C LEU A 209 15.59 1.54 1.71
N PRO A 210 15.37 0.61 2.66
CA PRO A 210 14.14 0.58 3.45
C PRO A 210 13.86 1.92 4.12
N VAL A 211 12.58 2.28 4.22
CA VAL A 211 12.12 3.49 4.91
C VAL A 211 10.92 3.19 5.80
N TYR A 212 10.76 3.97 6.85
CA TYR A 212 9.63 3.88 7.76
C TYR A 212 8.38 4.47 7.12
N HIS A 213 7.36 3.64 6.95
CA HIS A 213 6.07 4.05 6.40
C HIS A 213 4.94 3.19 6.98
N SER A 214 3.68 3.53 6.69
CA SER A 214 2.52 2.77 7.18
C SER A 214 2.37 1.38 6.58
N VAL A 215 2.98 1.11 5.44
CA VAL A 215 3.02 -0.22 4.80
C VAL A 215 4.41 -0.80 4.90
N ILE A 216 4.48 -2.05 5.36
CA ILE A 216 5.74 -2.78 5.45
C ILE A 216 6.34 -3.01 4.05
N GLY A 217 7.66 -3.03 3.99
CA GLY A 217 8.41 -3.19 2.74
C GLY A 217 8.58 -1.88 1.96
N SER A 218 8.15 -0.74 2.52
CA SER A 218 8.39 0.56 1.89
C SER A 218 9.87 0.87 1.78
N ALA A 219 10.28 1.38 0.62
CA ALA A 219 11.68 1.67 0.32
C ALA A 219 11.85 2.88 -0.59
N SER A 220 13.00 3.54 -0.42
CA SER A 220 13.55 4.52 -1.34
C SER A 220 14.47 3.83 -2.35
N LEU A 221 14.68 4.47 -3.50
CA LEU A 221 15.67 4.04 -4.47
C LEU A 221 16.76 5.11 -4.62
N TYR A 222 18.00 4.73 -4.34
CA TYR A 222 19.19 5.53 -4.65
C TYR A 222 19.88 4.90 -5.84
N PHE A 223 20.12 5.67 -6.92
CA PHE A 223 20.72 5.15 -8.15
C PHE A 223 21.54 6.19 -8.87
N THR A 224 22.47 5.71 -9.69
CA THR A 224 23.27 6.56 -10.57
C THR A 224 22.89 6.29 -12.01
N LEU A 225 22.52 7.35 -12.74
CA LEU A 225 22.19 7.30 -14.16
C LEU A 225 22.91 8.46 -14.87
N SER A 226 23.63 8.19 -15.95
CA SER A 226 24.44 9.18 -16.69
C SER A 226 25.37 10.01 -15.77
N GLY A 227 25.92 9.38 -14.73
CA GLY A 227 26.81 10.00 -13.76
C GLY A 227 26.11 10.90 -12.71
N ILE A 228 24.79 11.04 -12.76
CA ILE A 228 23.98 11.80 -11.79
C ILE A 228 23.43 10.85 -10.73
N ARG A 229 23.60 11.19 -9.45
CA ARG A 229 23.15 10.42 -8.28
C ARG A 229 21.77 10.91 -7.86
N ILE A 230 20.79 10.05 -7.95
CA ILE A 230 19.38 10.36 -7.74
C ILE A 230 18.85 9.55 -6.56
N LEU A 231 18.14 10.21 -5.65
CA LEU A 231 17.36 9.58 -4.59
C LEU A 231 15.88 9.84 -4.84
N TYR A 232 15.10 8.77 -4.99
CA TYR A 232 13.64 8.78 -4.94
C TYR A 232 13.20 8.23 -3.60
N THR A 233 12.50 9.03 -2.81
CA THR A 233 12.15 8.64 -1.44
C THR A 233 11.02 7.60 -1.37
N GLY A 234 10.09 7.56 -2.36
CA GLY A 234 8.77 7.02 -2.11
C GLY A 234 8.10 7.80 -0.98
N ASP A 235 7.14 7.16 -0.31
CA ASP A 235 6.49 7.70 0.87
C ASP A 235 7.18 7.20 2.14
N PHE A 236 7.32 8.07 3.13
CA PHE A 236 8.00 7.75 4.36
C PHE A 236 7.58 8.67 5.52
N ARG A 237 7.88 8.29 6.75
CA ARG A 237 7.59 9.08 7.96
C ARG A 237 8.84 9.35 8.78
N ASP A 238 8.69 10.22 9.79
CA ASP A 238 9.74 10.55 10.75
C ASP A 238 10.23 9.30 11.49
N SER A 239 11.51 9.28 11.84
CA SER A 239 12.03 8.36 12.84
C SER A 239 11.47 8.71 14.22
N PRO A 240 11.33 7.73 15.13
CA PRO A 240 10.80 7.98 16.46
C PRO A 240 11.72 8.90 17.26
N LEU A 241 11.12 9.64 18.20
CA LEU A 241 11.87 10.36 19.21
C LEU A 241 12.47 9.38 20.24
N PRO A 242 13.59 9.72 20.91
CA PRO A 242 14.24 8.82 21.87
C PRO A 242 13.34 8.32 23.00
N GLU A 243 12.40 9.13 23.47
CA GLU A 243 11.41 8.75 24.48
C GLU A 243 10.36 7.75 23.96
N GLU A 244 10.16 7.68 22.66
CA GLU A 244 9.20 6.77 22.02
C GLU A 244 9.83 5.42 21.69
N GLU A 245 11.14 5.38 21.46
CA GLU A 245 11.87 4.14 21.15
C GLU A 245 11.63 3.05 22.19
N LYS A 246 11.55 3.43 23.48
CA LYS A 246 11.26 2.48 24.56
C LYS A 246 9.87 1.86 24.41
N ILE A 247 8.86 2.67 24.10
CA ILE A 247 7.48 2.18 23.91
C ILE A 247 7.43 1.25 22.69
N LEU A 248 8.09 1.62 21.59
CA LEU A 248 8.15 0.79 20.40
C LEU A 248 8.88 -0.52 20.65
N LEU A 249 9.93 -0.50 21.46
CA LEU A 249 10.68 -1.69 21.88
C LEU A 249 9.82 -2.62 22.76
N ASP A 250 9.05 -2.07 23.69
CA ASP A 250 8.13 -2.82 24.54
C ASP A 250 7.02 -3.51 23.72
N ILE A 251 6.62 -2.92 22.60
CA ILE A 251 5.67 -3.52 21.65
C ILE A 251 6.36 -4.62 20.82
N GLY A 252 7.64 -4.43 20.42
CA GLY A 252 8.43 -5.42 19.70
C GLY A 252 9.70 -4.86 19.07
N GLU A 253 10.82 -5.58 19.16
CA GLU A 253 12.13 -5.16 18.66
C GLU A 253 12.09 -4.77 17.16
N ASN A 254 11.36 -5.51 16.35
CA ASN A 254 11.25 -5.25 14.93
C ASN A 254 10.49 -3.93 14.61
N ARG A 255 9.65 -3.46 15.53
CA ARG A 255 9.01 -2.14 15.45
C ARG A 255 10.05 -1.03 15.50
N LEU A 256 10.99 -1.10 16.41
CA LEU A 256 12.05 -0.10 16.56
C LEU A 256 13.00 -0.12 15.34
N LYS A 257 13.36 -1.32 14.86
CA LYS A 257 14.18 -1.46 13.65
C LYS A 257 13.51 -0.80 12.44
N LEU A 258 12.22 -1.10 12.21
CA LEU A 258 11.45 -0.48 11.12
C LEU A 258 11.39 1.04 11.28
N ALA A 259 11.09 1.53 12.48
CA ALA A 259 10.94 2.95 12.76
C ALA A 259 12.23 3.75 12.52
N ASN A 260 13.40 3.11 12.66
CA ASN A 260 14.71 3.73 12.44
C ASN A 260 15.20 3.68 10.98
N SER A 261 14.51 2.96 10.08
CA SER A 261 14.97 2.77 8.71
C SER A 261 15.08 4.07 7.91
N THR A 262 14.20 5.05 8.12
CA THR A 262 14.32 6.39 7.49
C THR A 262 15.62 7.08 7.91
N ARG A 263 16.02 6.99 9.18
CA ARG A 263 17.30 7.55 9.66
C ARG A 263 18.49 6.87 9.01
N GLU A 264 18.42 5.56 8.82
CA GLU A 264 19.48 4.80 8.13
C GLU A 264 19.59 5.19 6.65
N MET A 265 18.46 5.40 5.97
CA MET A 265 18.44 5.91 4.59
C MET A 265 19.11 7.29 4.50
N ILE A 266 18.77 8.24 5.41
CA ILE A 266 19.38 9.57 5.46
C ILE A 266 20.91 9.44 5.66
N ASN A 267 21.35 8.68 6.65
CA ASN A 267 22.76 8.50 6.97
C ASN A 267 23.55 7.92 5.79
N SER A 268 22.97 7.02 5.02
CA SER A 268 23.62 6.37 3.88
C SER A 268 23.72 7.28 2.66
N THR A 269 22.84 8.28 2.53
CA THR A 269 22.72 9.15 1.34
C THR A 269 23.23 10.59 1.57
N LYS A 270 23.45 10.99 2.81
CA LYS A 270 23.94 12.32 3.20
C LYS A 270 25.15 12.78 2.39
N GLY A 271 25.05 13.95 1.74
CA GLY A 271 26.13 14.54 0.91
C GLY A 271 26.47 13.76 -0.36
N LYS A 272 25.62 12.79 -0.76
CA LYS A 272 25.86 11.93 -1.93
C LYS A 272 24.78 12.06 -3.00
N VAL A 273 23.80 12.93 -2.84
CA VAL A 273 22.64 13.06 -3.71
C VAL A 273 22.75 14.34 -4.53
N ASP A 274 22.72 14.23 -5.84
CA ASP A 274 22.68 15.38 -6.75
C ASP A 274 21.22 15.81 -6.97
N VAL A 275 20.31 14.84 -7.12
CA VAL A 275 18.87 15.08 -7.32
C VAL A 275 18.05 14.30 -6.30
N LEU A 276 17.20 15.01 -5.56
CA LEU A 276 16.25 14.44 -4.62
C LEU A 276 14.84 14.56 -5.20
N ILE A 277 14.20 13.42 -5.47
CA ILE A 277 12.77 13.33 -5.82
C ILE A 277 12.05 12.93 -4.54
N VAL A 278 11.21 13.80 -3.99
CA VAL A 278 10.74 13.69 -2.61
C VAL A 278 9.25 13.99 -2.47
N GLU A 279 8.56 13.21 -1.63
CA GLU A 279 7.17 13.45 -1.25
C GLU A 279 7.01 14.75 -0.45
N GLY A 280 5.81 15.30 -0.48
CA GLY A 280 5.43 16.47 0.30
C GLY A 280 3.98 16.43 0.75
N THR A 281 3.47 15.26 1.11
CA THR A 281 2.06 15.03 1.45
C THR A 281 1.57 15.96 2.55
N ARG A 282 2.37 16.16 3.60
CA ARG A 282 1.96 16.93 4.80
C ARG A 282 2.44 18.37 4.82
N THR A 283 2.99 18.91 3.74
CA THR A 283 3.57 20.26 3.69
C THR A 283 2.58 21.41 4.00
N LYS A 284 1.27 21.12 3.96
CA LYS A 284 0.20 22.05 4.38
C LYS A 284 -0.10 22.00 5.88
N GLU A 285 0.27 20.94 6.56
CA GLU A 285 -0.17 20.69 7.92
C GLU A 285 0.56 21.58 8.93
N SER A 286 -0.20 22.08 9.92
CA SER A 286 0.30 22.87 11.05
C SER A 286 -0.03 22.21 12.40
N HIS A 287 -0.33 20.91 12.41
CA HIS A 287 -0.83 20.22 13.60
C HIS A 287 0.28 19.43 14.30
N SER A 288 0.10 19.23 15.61
CA SER A 288 0.95 18.35 16.40
C SER A 288 0.98 16.94 15.81
N ILE A 289 2.16 16.37 15.77
CA ILE A 289 2.39 15.01 15.29
C ILE A 289 1.84 14.02 16.32
N ILE A 290 1.03 13.07 15.88
CA ILE A 290 0.70 11.88 16.66
C ILE A 290 1.60 10.74 16.15
N THR A 291 2.34 10.15 17.05
CA THR A 291 3.23 9.03 16.76
C THR A 291 2.56 7.69 17.07
N GLU A 292 3.12 6.59 16.55
CA GLU A 292 2.60 5.24 16.85
C GLU A 292 2.71 4.91 18.35
N ALA A 293 3.68 5.44 19.06
CA ALA A 293 3.82 5.28 20.51
C ALA A 293 2.69 6.00 21.27
N MET A 294 2.39 7.25 20.90
CA MET A 294 1.27 8.00 21.49
C MET A 294 -0.07 7.31 21.20
N LEU A 295 -0.23 6.85 19.97
CA LEU A 295 -1.43 6.16 19.53
C LEU A 295 -1.67 4.86 20.31
N TYR A 296 -0.64 4.06 20.55
CA TYR A 296 -0.73 2.87 21.40
C TYR A 296 -1.33 3.20 22.77
N ASN A 297 -0.80 4.23 23.43
CA ASN A 297 -1.27 4.65 24.75
C ASN A 297 -2.75 5.09 24.69
N ASN A 298 -3.14 5.85 23.66
CA ASN A 298 -4.52 6.33 23.50
C ASN A 298 -5.51 5.19 23.28
N ILE A 299 -5.15 4.21 22.43
CA ILE A 299 -5.97 3.01 22.20
C ILE A 299 -6.07 2.16 23.46
N TYR A 300 -4.95 1.92 24.15
CA TYR A 300 -4.92 1.12 25.39
C TYR A 300 -5.85 1.71 26.45
N GLU A 301 -5.73 3.02 26.73
CA GLU A 301 -6.57 3.69 27.73
C GLU A 301 -8.05 3.67 27.33
N GLU A 302 -8.37 3.79 26.04
CA GLU A 302 -9.76 3.73 25.59
C GLU A 302 -10.35 2.32 25.73
N VAL A 303 -9.63 1.29 25.29
CA VAL A 303 -10.06 -0.12 25.42
C VAL A 303 -10.24 -0.52 26.87
N LYS A 304 -9.34 -0.10 27.75
CA LYS A 304 -9.36 -0.39 29.19
C LYS A 304 -10.59 0.19 29.90
N LYS A 305 -11.10 1.34 29.45
CA LYS A 305 -12.35 1.96 30.00
C LYS A 305 -13.59 1.12 29.70
N HIS A 306 -13.58 0.33 28.62
CA HIS A 306 -14.77 -0.36 28.09
C HIS A 306 -14.70 -1.89 28.25
N ARG A 307 -14.37 -2.40 29.46
CA ARG A 307 -14.09 -3.82 29.73
C ARG A 307 -15.16 -4.80 29.30
N SER A 308 -16.45 -4.42 29.39
CA SER A 308 -17.58 -5.29 29.07
C SER A 308 -18.11 -5.12 27.64
N LYS A 309 -17.54 -4.21 26.86
CA LYS A 309 -18.03 -3.85 25.53
C LYS A 309 -17.18 -4.46 24.42
N LEU A 310 -17.81 -4.80 23.31
CA LEU A 310 -17.11 -5.14 22.08
C LEU A 310 -16.34 -3.92 21.59
N ILE A 311 -15.09 -4.11 21.21
CA ILE A 311 -14.29 -3.10 20.55
C ILE A 311 -14.22 -3.46 19.06
N ILE A 312 -14.44 -2.47 18.21
CA ILE A 312 -14.32 -2.60 16.75
C ILE A 312 -13.20 -1.68 16.32
N ALA A 313 -12.14 -2.26 15.76
CA ALA A 313 -10.98 -1.55 15.27
C ALA A 313 -11.10 -1.36 13.74
N ASP A 314 -10.93 -0.13 13.27
CA ASP A 314 -10.91 0.21 11.85
C ASP A 314 -9.53 0.76 11.47
N PHE A 315 -8.76 -0.04 10.77
CA PHE A 315 -7.48 0.36 10.18
C PHE A 315 -7.16 -0.50 8.95
N PRO A 316 -6.35 0.01 7.99
CA PRO A 316 -5.93 -0.78 6.82
C PRO A 316 -5.03 -1.92 7.25
N PHE A 317 -5.42 -3.17 6.99
CA PHE A 317 -4.69 -4.34 7.49
C PHE A 317 -3.26 -4.48 6.92
N ARG A 318 -2.94 -3.81 5.84
CA ARG A 318 -1.57 -3.68 5.33
C ARG A 318 -0.65 -2.87 6.26
N HIS A 319 -1.24 -2.10 7.18
CA HIS A 319 -0.54 -1.40 8.24
C HIS A 319 -0.23 -2.35 9.40
N LEU A 320 0.76 -3.22 9.19
CA LEU A 320 1.11 -4.28 10.13
C LEU A 320 1.49 -3.74 11.51
N GLU A 321 2.09 -2.57 11.56
CA GLU A 321 2.44 -1.89 12.79
C GLU A 321 1.20 -1.54 13.64
N ARG A 322 0.12 -1.08 12.99
CA ARG A 322 -1.16 -0.82 13.65
C ARG A 322 -1.83 -2.11 14.12
N PHE A 323 -1.73 -3.18 13.33
CA PHE A 323 -2.16 -4.51 13.74
C PHE A 323 -1.47 -4.94 15.03
N HIS A 324 -0.13 -4.80 15.12
CA HIS A 324 0.62 -5.13 16.32
C HIS A 324 0.23 -4.26 17.53
N THR A 325 -0.10 -2.98 17.32
CA THR A 325 -0.63 -2.10 18.35
C THR A 325 -1.93 -2.66 18.95
N PHE A 326 -2.92 -2.98 18.11
CA PHE A 326 -4.19 -3.55 18.58
C PHE A 326 -4.02 -4.94 19.18
N LEU A 327 -3.13 -5.76 18.63
CA LEU A 327 -2.82 -7.09 19.18
C LEU A 327 -2.22 -7.00 20.59
N LYS A 328 -1.26 -6.08 20.79
CA LYS A 328 -0.66 -5.84 22.10
C LYS A 328 -1.68 -5.31 23.12
N VAL A 329 -2.54 -4.38 22.69
CA VAL A 329 -3.65 -3.90 23.52
C VAL A 329 -4.63 -5.04 23.87
N ALA A 330 -4.92 -5.94 22.92
CA ALA A 330 -5.75 -7.11 23.20
C ALA A 330 -5.12 -8.01 24.26
N GLU A 331 -3.83 -8.35 24.13
CA GLU A 331 -3.07 -9.12 25.10
C GLU A 331 -3.13 -8.48 26.50
N GLU A 332 -2.81 -7.20 26.63
CA GLU A 332 -2.75 -6.49 27.91
C GLU A 332 -4.11 -6.23 28.57
N THR A 333 -5.17 -6.30 27.80
CA THR A 333 -6.56 -6.13 28.30
C THR A 333 -7.32 -7.46 28.42
N ASP A 334 -6.61 -8.59 28.30
CA ASP A 334 -7.16 -9.96 28.35
C ASP A 334 -8.28 -10.19 27.31
N ARG A 335 -8.03 -9.71 26.08
CA ARG A 335 -8.93 -9.86 24.93
C ARG A 335 -8.29 -10.67 23.83
N GLN A 336 -9.12 -11.17 22.93
CA GLN A 336 -8.69 -11.79 21.68
C GLN A 336 -8.91 -10.84 20.51
N PHE A 337 -7.93 -10.76 19.64
CA PHE A 337 -8.01 -9.96 18.43
C PHE A 337 -8.56 -10.79 17.26
N VAL A 338 -9.69 -10.38 16.72
CA VAL A 338 -10.40 -11.12 15.67
C VAL A 338 -10.14 -10.46 14.33
N VAL A 339 -9.48 -11.20 13.42
CA VAL A 339 -9.17 -10.77 12.05
C VAL A 339 -10.09 -11.45 11.03
N LEU A 340 -10.25 -10.84 9.88
CA LEU A 340 -11.00 -11.46 8.77
C LEU A 340 -10.12 -12.49 8.02
N PRO A 341 -10.71 -13.44 7.29
CA PRO A 341 -9.94 -14.43 6.51
C PRO A 341 -8.93 -13.81 5.54
N LYS A 342 -9.28 -12.69 4.89
CA LYS A 342 -8.40 -11.96 3.99
C LYS A 342 -7.17 -11.39 4.70
N ASP A 343 -7.38 -10.89 5.93
CA ASP A 343 -6.32 -10.32 6.75
C ASP A 343 -5.36 -11.42 7.23
N TYR A 344 -5.89 -12.59 7.53
CA TYR A 344 -5.09 -13.75 7.91
C TYR A 344 -4.17 -14.22 6.77
N ILE A 345 -4.61 -14.15 5.51
CA ILE A 345 -3.74 -14.42 4.36
C ILE A 345 -2.58 -13.42 4.30
N ILE A 346 -2.85 -12.13 4.48
CA ILE A 346 -1.81 -11.09 4.47
C ILE A 346 -0.78 -11.33 5.57
N LEU A 347 -1.24 -11.63 6.80
CA LEU A 347 -0.35 -11.93 7.92
C LEU A 347 0.57 -13.12 7.64
N ASN A 348 -0.01 -14.22 7.16
CA ASN A 348 0.79 -15.41 6.86
C ASN A 348 1.74 -15.18 5.69
N THR A 349 1.31 -14.47 4.66
CA THR A 349 2.18 -14.10 3.54
C THR A 349 3.42 -13.37 4.03
N LEU A 350 3.26 -12.39 4.91
CA LEU A 350 4.38 -11.63 5.47
C LEU A 350 5.25 -12.48 6.40
N ALA A 351 4.65 -13.37 7.20
CA ALA A 351 5.38 -14.26 8.09
C ALA A 351 6.22 -15.32 7.34
N GLU A 352 5.79 -15.76 6.16
CA GLU A 352 6.56 -16.68 5.30
C GLU A 352 7.74 -15.97 4.62
N ILE A 353 7.58 -14.70 4.26
CA ILE A 353 8.62 -13.91 3.58
C ILE A 353 9.67 -13.43 4.59
N ASN A 354 9.25 -12.98 5.75
CA ASN A 354 10.13 -12.37 6.74
C ASN A 354 9.74 -12.80 8.15
N SER A 355 10.59 -13.59 8.80
CA SER A 355 10.35 -14.13 10.15
C SER A 355 10.26 -13.03 11.23
N ASP A 356 10.78 -11.84 10.97
CA ASP A 356 10.67 -10.69 11.87
C ASP A 356 9.19 -10.31 12.12
N TRP A 357 8.31 -10.64 11.18
CA TRP A 357 6.88 -10.35 11.22
C TRP A 357 6.02 -11.58 11.53
N ASP A 358 6.62 -12.65 12.08
CA ASP A 358 5.89 -13.85 12.45
C ASP A 358 4.94 -13.60 13.63
N PHE A 359 3.68 -13.36 13.30
CA PHE A 359 2.60 -13.15 14.27
C PHE A 359 2.22 -14.45 15.00
N ARG A 360 2.66 -15.63 14.54
CA ARG A 360 2.28 -16.94 15.08
C ARG A 360 2.64 -17.09 16.56
N ARG A 361 3.62 -16.34 17.05
CA ARG A 361 3.92 -16.23 18.49
C ARG A 361 2.78 -15.66 19.35
N TYR A 362 1.82 -14.98 18.74
CA TYR A 362 0.66 -14.37 19.40
C TYR A 362 -0.66 -15.12 19.17
N LEU A 363 -0.62 -16.36 18.67
CA LEU A 363 -1.81 -17.13 18.30
C LEU A 363 -2.78 -17.37 19.47
N GLY A 364 -2.31 -17.32 20.70
CA GLY A 364 -3.18 -17.34 21.89
C GLY A 364 -4.19 -16.19 21.91
N HIS A 365 -3.85 -15.06 21.30
CA HIS A 365 -4.66 -13.84 21.27
C HIS A 365 -5.30 -13.52 19.91
N ILE A 366 -5.13 -14.38 18.90
CA ILE A 366 -5.69 -14.17 17.55
C ILE A 366 -6.78 -15.19 17.25
N ARG A 367 -7.89 -14.71 16.65
CA ARG A 367 -8.96 -15.54 16.07
C ARG A 367 -9.26 -15.08 14.67
N VAL A 368 -9.75 -15.99 13.85
CA VAL A 368 -10.21 -15.70 12.49
C VAL A 368 -11.73 -15.77 12.43
N TYR A 369 -12.34 -14.70 11.96
CA TYR A 369 -13.78 -14.54 11.88
C TYR A 369 -14.40 -15.52 10.89
N HIS A 370 -15.33 -16.34 11.35
CA HIS A 370 -16.08 -17.26 10.51
C HIS A 370 -17.40 -16.63 10.08
N GLN A 371 -17.43 -16.06 8.88
CA GLN A 371 -18.66 -15.54 8.30
C GLN A 371 -19.67 -16.65 8.02
N GLY A 372 -20.93 -16.43 8.35
CA GLY A 372 -22.04 -17.37 8.14
C GLY A 372 -22.59 -17.36 6.70
N LYS A 373 -21.74 -17.31 5.66
CA LYS A 373 -22.19 -17.21 4.27
C LYS A 373 -22.38 -18.58 3.59
N GLY A 374 -23.33 -18.65 2.66
CA GLY A 374 -23.69 -19.87 1.95
C GLY A 374 -22.72 -20.31 0.86
N SER A 375 -21.82 -19.43 0.39
CA SER A 375 -20.79 -19.74 -0.59
C SER A 375 -19.49 -18.99 -0.28
N TRP A 376 -18.37 -19.65 -0.55
CA TRP A 376 -17.04 -19.16 -0.30
C TRP A 376 -16.29 -18.96 -1.62
N LYS A 377 -15.46 -17.93 -1.72
CA LYS A 377 -14.55 -17.75 -2.85
C LYS A 377 -13.52 -18.89 -2.89
N GLY A 378 -12.89 -19.13 -4.03
CA GLY A 378 -11.90 -20.20 -4.19
C GLY A 378 -10.78 -20.17 -3.14
N TRP A 379 -10.19 -18.98 -2.93
CA TRP A 379 -9.13 -18.79 -1.95
C TRP A 379 -9.62 -18.98 -0.50
N GLU A 380 -10.85 -18.55 -0.17
CA GLU A 380 -11.44 -18.74 1.15
C GLU A 380 -11.65 -20.25 1.44
N ASN A 381 -12.15 -20.99 0.45
CA ASN A 381 -12.28 -22.44 0.57
C ASN A 381 -10.92 -23.12 0.77
N SER A 382 -9.89 -22.68 0.05
CA SER A 382 -8.54 -23.22 0.20
C SER A 382 -7.97 -22.94 1.58
N LEU A 383 -8.20 -21.75 2.12
CA LEU A 383 -7.81 -21.38 3.48
C LEU A 383 -8.55 -22.23 4.53
N LEU A 384 -9.89 -22.29 4.46
CA LEU A 384 -10.73 -23.01 5.42
C LEU A 384 -10.51 -24.52 5.40
N GLN A 385 -10.06 -25.09 4.25
CA GLN A 385 -9.69 -26.49 4.12
C GLN A 385 -8.25 -26.78 4.55
N GLY A 386 -7.48 -25.76 4.93
CA GLY A 386 -6.08 -25.88 5.30
C GLY A 386 -5.17 -26.25 4.12
N LYS A 387 -5.55 -25.87 2.90
CA LYS A 387 -4.72 -26.08 1.71
C LYS A 387 -3.65 -24.99 1.55
N ILE A 388 -3.89 -23.84 2.10
CA ILE A 388 -2.96 -22.72 2.14
C ILE A 388 -2.83 -22.25 3.59
N PHE A 389 -1.63 -21.84 4.00
CA PHE A 389 -1.36 -21.27 5.33
C PHE A 389 -1.99 -22.06 6.49
N ASN A 390 -1.76 -23.37 6.55
CA ASN A 390 -2.37 -24.25 7.56
C ASN A 390 -1.49 -24.43 8.82
N ASN A 391 -0.71 -23.47 9.18
CA ASN A 391 0.08 -23.45 10.42
C ASN A 391 -0.16 -22.14 11.21
N PRO A 392 -0.97 -22.17 12.26
CA PRO A 392 -1.69 -23.33 12.85
C PRO A 392 -2.87 -23.77 11.99
N PRO A 393 -3.47 -24.95 12.28
CA PRO A 393 -4.69 -25.37 11.61
C PRO A 393 -5.78 -24.33 11.77
N ILE A 394 -6.24 -23.78 10.65
CA ILE A 394 -7.21 -22.65 10.64
C ILE A 394 -8.46 -22.95 11.49
N LYS A 395 -8.88 -24.22 11.54
CA LYS A 395 -10.08 -24.66 12.30
C LYS A 395 -9.95 -24.43 13.81
N GLU A 396 -8.74 -24.40 14.35
CA GLU A 396 -8.49 -24.21 15.77
C GLU A 396 -8.63 -22.75 16.21
N ILE A 397 -8.49 -21.82 15.28
CA ILE A 397 -8.54 -20.38 15.54
C ILE A 397 -9.78 -19.70 14.95
N LEU A 398 -10.66 -20.47 14.28
CA LEU A 398 -11.94 -19.91 13.81
C LEU A 398 -12.84 -19.55 14.97
N ILE A 399 -13.54 -18.42 14.85
CA ILE A 399 -14.55 -17.97 15.81
C ILE A 399 -15.82 -17.53 15.09
N LYS A 400 -16.97 -17.95 15.60
CA LYS A 400 -18.29 -17.57 15.07
C LYS A 400 -18.83 -16.33 15.79
N PRO A 401 -19.69 -15.52 15.14
CA PRO A 401 -20.36 -14.38 15.77
C PRO A 401 -21.06 -14.77 17.09
N SER A 402 -21.75 -15.92 17.12
CA SER A 402 -22.46 -16.41 18.31
C SER A 402 -21.55 -16.75 19.51
N GLU A 403 -20.24 -16.92 19.30
CA GLU A 403 -19.28 -17.11 20.37
C GLU A 403 -18.81 -15.76 20.92
N ILE A 404 -18.62 -14.77 20.03
CA ILE A 404 -18.30 -13.38 20.40
C ILE A 404 -19.45 -12.77 21.22
N GLU A 405 -20.70 -13.03 20.85
CA GLU A 405 -21.90 -12.53 21.54
C GLU A 405 -22.02 -12.99 23.00
N LYS A 406 -21.46 -14.16 23.33
CA LYS A 406 -21.47 -14.68 24.71
C LYS A 406 -20.62 -13.83 25.66
N SER A 407 -19.57 -13.21 25.15
CA SER A 407 -18.62 -12.40 25.93
C SER A 407 -18.03 -11.27 25.09
N PRO A 408 -18.82 -10.27 24.67
CA PRO A 408 -18.37 -9.22 23.75
C PRO A 408 -17.14 -8.46 24.26
N GLY A 409 -17.04 -8.29 25.59
CA GLY A 409 -15.91 -7.64 26.24
C GLY A 409 -14.58 -8.39 26.12
N SER A 410 -14.57 -9.64 25.67
CA SER A 410 -13.36 -10.43 25.47
C SER A 410 -12.77 -10.29 24.07
N TYR A 411 -13.29 -9.40 23.22
CA TYR A 411 -12.85 -9.32 21.83
C TYR A 411 -12.58 -7.89 21.35
N ILE A 412 -11.60 -7.76 20.45
CA ILE A 412 -11.39 -6.63 19.56
C ILE A 412 -11.57 -7.18 18.14
N LEU A 413 -12.50 -6.63 17.37
CA LEU A 413 -12.87 -7.12 16.04
C LEU A 413 -12.39 -6.12 14.97
N ASN A 414 -11.55 -6.56 14.02
CA ASN A 414 -11.14 -5.71 12.92
C ASN A 414 -12.22 -5.66 11.83
N ILE A 415 -12.94 -4.53 11.77
CA ILE A 415 -13.96 -4.25 10.75
C ILE A 415 -13.79 -2.80 10.30
N GLY A 416 -13.42 -2.62 9.03
CA GLY A 416 -13.40 -1.33 8.37
C GLY A 416 -14.71 -1.02 7.63
N TYR A 417 -14.72 0.08 6.90
CA TYR A 417 -15.90 0.56 6.17
C TYR A 417 -16.50 -0.49 5.22
N TYR A 418 -15.68 -1.16 4.42
CA TYR A 418 -16.15 -2.14 3.43
C TYR A 418 -16.62 -3.46 4.04
N GLU A 419 -16.34 -3.69 5.31
CA GLU A 419 -16.71 -4.88 6.07
C GLU A 419 -17.90 -4.66 7.02
N LEU A 420 -18.48 -3.47 7.05
CA LEU A 420 -19.66 -3.12 7.88
C LEU A 420 -20.81 -4.14 7.81
N PRO A 421 -21.10 -4.80 6.64
CA PRO A 421 -22.13 -5.83 6.60
C PRO A 421 -21.90 -7.00 7.56
N ASN A 422 -20.66 -7.27 8.01
CA ASN A 422 -20.40 -8.29 9.03
C ASN A 422 -21.00 -7.94 10.40
N LEU A 423 -21.34 -6.66 10.67
CA LEU A 423 -22.05 -6.26 11.89
C LEU A 423 -23.45 -6.84 11.95
N LEU A 424 -24.06 -7.19 10.80
CA LEU A 424 -25.39 -7.82 10.74
C LEU A 424 -25.42 -9.26 11.28
N ASP A 425 -24.25 -9.87 11.47
CA ASP A 425 -24.13 -11.19 12.09
C ASP A 425 -24.35 -11.15 13.61
N PHE A 426 -24.41 -9.96 14.21
CA PHE A 426 -24.55 -9.75 15.64
C PHE A 426 -25.94 -9.22 16.02
N SER A 427 -26.41 -9.58 17.20
CA SER A 427 -27.63 -9.00 17.78
C SER A 427 -27.44 -7.52 18.11
N TYR A 428 -28.57 -6.78 18.12
CA TYR A 428 -28.56 -5.37 18.49
C TYR A 428 -28.00 -5.14 19.92
N GLU A 429 -28.29 -6.05 20.85
CA GLU A 429 -27.85 -6.02 22.25
C GLU A 429 -26.32 -6.09 22.34
N THR A 430 -25.68 -6.93 21.52
CA THR A 430 -24.21 -7.07 21.47
C THR A 430 -23.55 -5.78 20.96
N LEU A 431 -24.13 -5.17 19.92
CA LEU A 431 -23.59 -3.97 19.29
C LEU A 431 -23.88 -2.70 20.08
N ARG A 432 -24.96 -2.68 20.87
CA ARG A 432 -25.37 -1.51 21.65
C ARG A 432 -24.30 -1.08 22.65
N GLY A 433 -23.72 0.10 22.42
CA GLY A 433 -22.65 0.65 23.24
C GLY A 433 -21.31 -0.03 23.04
N ALA A 434 -21.12 -0.80 21.94
CA ALA A 434 -19.80 -1.16 21.43
C ALA A 434 -19.02 0.10 21.04
N ILE A 435 -17.70 0.01 21.01
CA ILE A 435 -16.82 1.13 20.69
C ILE A 435 -16.18 0.89 19.33
N TYR A 436 -16.37 1.82 18.40
CA TYR A 436 -15.71 1.80 17.10
C TYR A 436 -14.54 2.78 17.12
N ILE A 437 -13.32 2.28 16.99
CA ILE A 437 -12.09 3.09 16.98
C ILE A 437 -11.64 3.24 15.54
N HIS A 438 -11.87 4.43 14.97
CA HIS A 438 -11.36 4.81 13.67
C HIS A 438 -9.88 5.17 13.78
N SER A 439 -9.03 4.27 13.34
CA SER A 439 -7.57 4.36 13.40
C SER A 439 -6.97 4.40 11.98
N ASN A 440 -7.68 5.07 11.06
CA ASN A 440 -7.40 5.19 9.65
C ASN A 440 -7.27 6.68 9.27
N SER A 441 -6.94 6.97 8.00
CA SER A 441 -6.84 8.32 7.46
C SER A 441 -8.18 9.07 7.48
N GLU A 442 -8.08 10.40 7.45
CA GLU A 442 -9.21 11.28 7.22
C GLU A 442 -9.72 11.17 5.77
N ALA A 443 -10.85 11.81 5.48
CA ALA A 443 -11.34 11.92 4.11
C ALA A 443 -10.53 12.95 3.33
N TYR A 444 -10.00 12.54 2.18
CA TYR A 444 -9.28 13.42 1.25
C TYR A 444 -10.09 13.77 0.00
N THR A 445 -11.19 13.04 -0.26
CA THR A 445 -12.06 13.25 -1.42
C THR A 445 -13.52 13.43 -1.00
N GLU A 446 -14.35 13.98 -1.91
CA GLU A 446 -15.79 14.11 -1.67
C GLU A 446 -16.47 12.75 -1.48
N ASP A 447 -16.07 11.73 -2.25
CA ASP A 447 -16.59 10.37 -2.13
C ASP A 447 -16.31 9.77 -0.76
N GLN A 448 -15.10 9.95 -0.24
CA GLN A 448 -14.74 9.52 1.11
C GLN A 448 -15.58 10.23 2.19
N ASN A 449 -15.93 11.51 2.00
CA ASN A 449 -16.87 12.18 2.91
C ASN A 449 -18.24 11.49 2.93
N ILE A 450 -18.74 11.06 1.76
CA ILE A 450 -20.01 10.32 1.66
C ILE A 450 -19.89 8.97 2.40
N ASP A 451 -18.77 8.27 2.25
CA ASP A 451 -18.52 7.00 2.92
C ASP A 451 -18.48 7.14 4.44
N PHE A 452 -17.84 8.17 4.96
CA PHE A 452 -17.84 8.45 6.40
C PHE A 452 -19.25 8.77 6.92
N LEU A 453 -20.06 9.49 6.16
CA LEU A 453 -21.46 9.72 6.54
C LEU A 453 -22.27 8.41 6.54
N ARG A 454 -22.01 7.47 5.61
CA ARG A 454 -22.60 6.13 5.63
C ARG A 454 -22.12 5.35 6.85
N LEU A 455 -20.81 5.32 7.13
CA LEU A 455 -20.24 4.72 8.33
C LEU A 455 -20.97 5.21 9.59
N LEU A 456 -21.07 6.53 9.79
CA LEU A 456 -21.72 7.10 10.97
C LEU A 456 -23.22 6.75 11.07
N ARG A 457 -23.90 6.55 9.93
CA ARG A 457 -25.30 6.05 9.93
C ARG A 457 -25.38 4.61 10.43
N TRP A 458 -24.47 3.72 10.01
CA TRP A 458 -24.37 2.36 10.52
C TRP A 458 -24.13 2.34 12.02
N LEU A 459 -23.13 3.08 12.50
CA LEU A 459 -22.78 3.14 13.92
C LEU A 459 -23.95 3.68 14.75
N ARG A 460 -24.62 4.73 14.27
CA ARG A 460 -25.80 5.31 14.94
C ARG A 460 -26.96 4.33 14.99
N TYR A 461 -27.21 3.58 13.91
CA TYR A 461 -28.31 2.60 13.87
C TYR A 461 -28.15 1.53 14.95
N PHE A 462 -26.96 1.02 15.16
CA PHE A 462 -26.68 0.01 16.18
C PHE A 462 -26.32 0.60 17.56
N ASN A 463 -26.36 1.92 17.71
CA ASN A 463 -25.93 2.62 18.91
C ASN A 463 -24.47 2.25 19.31
N ILE A 464 -23.58 2.16 18.34
CA ILE A 464 -22.13 1.99 18.51
C ILE A 464 -21.52 3.37 18.69
N GLU A 465 -20.62 3.53 19.67
CA GLU A 465 -19.97 4.80 19.97
C GLU A 465 -18.71 4.97 19.08
N PRO A 466 -18.66 5.96 18.17
CA PRO A 466 -17.47 6.21 17.37
C PRO A 466 -16.40 6.98 18.17
N LYS A 467 -15.16 6.57 17.99
CA LYS A 467 -13.94 7.29 18.42
C LYS A 467 -13.08 7.56 17.18
N GLY A 468 -12.46 8.72 17.11
CA GLY A 468 -11.64 9.13 15.98
C GLY A 468 -12.39 9.85 14.86
N VAL A 469 -13.71 9.70 14.75
CA VAL A 469 -14.53 10.39 13.74
C VAL A 469 -15.90 10.72 14.30
N ARG A 470 -16.43 11.90 13.97
CA ARG A 470 -17.79 12.33 14.33
C ARG A 470 -18.36 13.33 13.32
N GLU A 471 -19.68 13.45 13.30
CA GLU A 471 -20.39 14.50 12.59
C GLU A 471 -20.76 15.63 13.56
N LYS A 472 -20.40 16.86 13.20
CA LYS A 472 -20.76 18.06 13.96
C LYS A 472 -21.18 19.16 13.00
N ASN A 473 -22.37 19.70 13.20
CA ASN A 473 -22.95 20.77 12.37
C ASN A 473 -22.95 20.45 10.85
N GLY A 474 -23.17 19.19 10.48
CA GLY A 474 -23.17 18.74 9.09
C GLY A 474 -21.79 18.55 8.45
N SER A 475 -20.72 18.72 9.23
CA SER A 475 -19.34 18.48 8.78
C SER A 475 -18.70 17.34 9.55
N LEU A 476 -17.78 16.62 8.92
CA LEU A 476 -16.98 15.60 9.58
C LEU A 476 -15.86 16.26 10.38
N GLU A 477 -15.70 15.82 11.62
CA GLU A 477 -14.55 16.14 12.47
C GLU A 477 -13.79 14.84 12.76
N PHE A 478 -12.46 14.87 12.59
CA PHE A 478 -11.57 13.75 12.88
C PHE A 478 -10.79 14.04 14.16
N ASP A 479 -10.81 13.08 15.08
CA ASP A 479 -9.99 13.12 16.28
C ASP A 479 -8.69 12.34 16.02
N ARG A 480 -7.65 13.07 15.74
CA ARG A 480 -6.36 12.53 15.29
C ARG A 480 -5.61 11.70 16.34
N ILE A 481 -6.06 11.70 17.61
CA ILE A 481 -5.36 10.94 18.67
C ILE A 481 -5.33 9.43 18.43
N TYR A 482 -6.23 8.93 17.57
CA TYR A 482 -6.30 7.51 17.17
C TYR A 482 -5.65 7.23 15.80
N HIS A 483 -5.04 8.22 15.16
CA HIS A 483 -4.40 8.06 13.86
C HIS A 483 -3.02 8.70 13.82
N ALA A 484 -1.99 7.91 13.47
CA ALA A 484 -0.67 8.38 13.13
C ALA A 484 -0.49 8.34 11.62
N SER A 485 -0.06 9.47 11.04
CA SER A 485 0.16 9.58 9.59
C SER A 485 1.25 8.63 9.11
N GLY A 486 1.12 8.11 7.89
CA GLY A 486 2.16 7.35 7.21
C GLY A 486 3.27 8.22 6.61
N HIS A 487 3.11 9.54 6.61
CA HIS A 487 3.99 10.48 5.91
C HIS A 487 4.77 11.36 6.89
N ILE A 488 5.94 11.81 6.43
CA ILE A 488 6.85 12.67 7.19
C ILE A 488 6.22 14.03 7.53
N SER A 489 6.54 14.54 8.72
CA SER A 489 6.13 15.89 9.11
C SER A 489 6.84 16.97 8.29
N PRO A 490 6.26 18.19 8.20
CA PRO A 490 6.94 19.31 7.54
C PRO A 490 8.31 19.60 8.14
N GLU A 491 8.44 19.55 9.47
CA GLU A 491 9.68 19.77 10.19
C GLU A 491 10.70 18.67 9.93
N GLY A 492 10.26 17.41 9.95
CA GLY A 492 11.11 16.25 9.62
C GLY A 492 11.57 16.27 8.17
N LEU A 493 10.70 16.68 7.24
CA LEU A 493 11.03 16.83 5.82
C LEU A 493 12.07 17.93 5.60
N GLU A 494 11.91 19.06 6.27
CA GLU A 494 12.88 20.17 6.23
C GLU A 494 14.26 19.72 6.74
N ALA A 495 14.30 19.07 7.89
CA ALA A 495 15.53 18.53 8.48
C ALA A 495 16.19 17.48 7.56
N LEU A 496 15.40 16.59 6.95
CA LEU A 496 15.90 15.58 6.00
C LEU A 496 16.56 16.22 4.78
N ILE A 497 15.90 17.20 4.15
CA ILE A 497 16.42 17.89 2.95
C ILE A 497 17.71 18.66 3.29
N GLU A 498 17.76 19.31 4.44
CA GLU A 498 18.97 20.01 4.90
C GLU A 498 20.13 19.04 5.17
N GLU A 499 19.84 17.88 5.75
CA GLU A 499 20.86 16.88 6.08
C GLU A 499 21.39 16.16 4.83
N ILE A 500 20.53 15.81 3.87
CA ILE A 500 20.92 15.23 2.57
C ILE A 500 21.65 16.27 1.72
N ASN A 501 21.20 17.52 1.76
CA ASN A 501 21.73 18.68 1.04
C ASN A 501 21.89 18.43 -0.47
N PRO A 502 20.83 18.06 -1.21
CA PRO A 502 20.90 17.81 -2.64
C PRO A 502 21.15 19.12 -3.43
N ASP A 503 21.64 18.99 -4.67
CA ASP A 503 21.76 20.15 -5.58
C ASP A 503 20.40 20.54 -6.17
N ILE A 504 19.54 19.56 -6.44
CA ILE A 504 18.22 19.73 -7.04
C ILE A 504 17.17 18.98 -6.23
N ILE A 505 16.01 19.60 -6.03
CA ILE A 505 14.83 19.06 -5.35
C ILE A 505 13.69 19.02 -6.35
N VAL A 506 13.08 17.85 -6.53
CA VAL A 506 11.90 17.62 -7.35
C VAL A 506 10.76 17.16 -6.43
N PRO A 507 9.89 18.08 -5.99
CA PRO A 507 8.74 17.71 -5.17
C PRO A 507 7.72 16.91 -5.99
N VAL A 508 7.25 15.81 -5.42
CA VAL A 508 6.18 14.97 -5.94
C VAL A 508 5.20 14.63 -4.82
N HIS A 509 4.06 14.04 -5.12
CA HIS A 509 3.12 13.61 -4.10
C HIS A 509 2.75 14.72 -3.12
N THR A 510 2.45 15.93 -3.64
CA THR A 510 2.13 17.10 -2.83
C THR A 510 1.15 18.02 -3.54
N GLU A 511 0.20 18.60 -2.80
CA GLU A 511 -0.67 19.68 -3.26
C GLU A 511 -0.06 21.07 -3.04
N PHE A 512 1.06 21.18 -2.30
CA PHE A 512 1.67 22.44 -1.90
C PHE A 512 3.16 22.52 -2.26
N PRO A 513 3.52 22.42 -3.54
CA PRO A 513 4.92 22.48 -3.96
C PRO A 513 5.59 23.84 -3.66
N ASP A 514 4.80 24.91 -3.51
CA ASP A 514 5.30 26.23 -3.10
C ASP A 514 5.97 26.23 -1.71
N TRP A 515 5.66 25.23 -0.86
CA TRP A 515 6.32 25.04 0.43
C TRP A 515 7.84 24.82 0.25
N PHE A 516 8.22 24.06 -0.78
CA PHE A 516 9.62 23.82 -1.13
C PHE A 516 10.28 25.06 -1.73
N LEU A 517 9.60 25.79 -2.63
CA LEU A 517 10.13 27.02 -3.22
C LEU A 517 10.46 28.07 -2.17
N LYS A 518 9.60 28.23 -1.16
CA LYS A 518 9.81 29.19 -0.08
C LYS A 518 11.09 28.95 0.74
N ARG A 519 11.60 27.68 0.74
CA ARG A 519 12.78 27.27 1.53
C ARG A 519 14.04 27.12 0.70
N TRP A 520 13.93 26.54 -0.50
CA TRP A 520 15.09 26.19 -1.34
C TRP A 520 14.97 26.67 -2.79
N ASP A 521 14.34 27.78 -3.05
CA ASP A 521 13.99 28.38 -4.34
C ASP A 521 14.87 27.93 -5.52
N LYS A 522 16.19 28.21 -5.45
CA LYS A 522 17.14 27.92 -6.54
C LYS A 522 17.37 26.42 -6.81
N LYS A 523 17.15 25.57 -5.81
CA LYS A 523 17.30 24.11 -5.91
C LYS A 523 16.03 23.42 -6.42
N VAL A 524 14.87 24.03 -6.27
CA VAL A 524 13.58 23.40 -6.56
C VAL A 524 13.24 23.47 -8.05
N ARG A 525 12.72 22.35 -8.56
CA ARG A 525 12.18 22.23 -9.93
C ARG A 525 10.73 21.79 -9.86
N LEU A 526 9.81 22.67 -10.26
CA LEU A 526 8.37 22.43 -10.26
C LEU A 526 7.80 22.12 -11.65
N ASN A 527 8.62 21.79 -12.62
CA ASN A 527 8.16 21.40 -13.94
C ASN A 527 7.93 19.90 -14.00
N SER A 528 6.90 19.47 -14.70
CA SER A 528 6.68 18.04 -14.98
C SER A 528 7.70 17.44 -15.96
N ASP A 529 8.53 18.27 -16.60
CA ASP A 529 9.58 17.87 -17.55
C ASP A 529 10.85 18.70 -17.24
N ILE A 530 11.84 18.03 -16.67
CA ILE A 530 13.08 18.64 -16.16
C ILE A 530 14.26 18.06 -16.94
N ILE A 531 15.07 18.92 -17.55
CA ILE A 531 16.29 18.53 -18.25
C ILE A 531 17.49 19.02 -17.46
N LEU A 532 18.40 18.09 -17.14
CA LEU A 532 19.67 18.35 -16.43
C LEU A 532 20.81 18.00 -17.35
N TYR A 533 21.78 18.90 -17.45
CA TYR A 533 22.96 18.76 -18.32
C TYR A 533 24.17 18.25 -17.57
#